data_7ac6f5707fca5e8f3944e453df90a68c
#
_entry.id   7ac6f5707fca5e8f3944e453df90a68c
#
_cell.length_a   1.000
_cell.length_b   1.000
_cell.length_c   1.000
_cell.angle_alpha   90.00
_cell.angle_beta   90.00
_cell.angle_gamma   90.00
#
_symmetry.space_group_name_H-M   'P 1'
#
loop_
_entity.id
_entity.type
_entity.pdbx_description
1 polymer ?
#
loop_
_entity_poly.entity_id
_entity_poly.type
_entity_poly.pdbx_seq_one_letter_code
_entity_poly.pdbx_strand_id
1 'polypeptide(L)'
;MPSKYDPQTRARAVRLVLEHRDDYPSEWAAITAVSKRLGMTAETLRSWIRQQQVDDGDRDGVSSAAAAEIRALKRRNAELEQTIDILKAATSFFVRESDPRNRR
;
A
#
# COMPACT_ATOMS: atom_id res chain seq x y z
N MET A 1 9.09 -0.56 4.19
CA MET A 1 9.40 -0.44 5.63
C MET A 1 8.14 -0.61 6.44
N PRO A 2 8.18 -1.45 7.47
CA PRO A 2 7.04 -1.52 8.36
C PRO A 2 6.86 -0.20 9.09
N SER A 3 5.62 0.13 9.39
CA SER A 3 5.32 1.34 10.13
C SER A 3 5.89 1.26 11.55
N LYS A 4 6.36 2.40 12.06
CA LYS A 4 6.81 2.53 13.43
C LYS A 4 5.68 2.22 14.43
N TYR A 5 4.43 2.40 13.99
CA TYR A 5 3.24 2.26 14.83
C TYR A 5 2.45 1.05 14.39
N ASP A 6 1.91 0.30 15.35
CA ASP A 6 1.07 -0.84 15.03
C ASP A 6 -0.34 -0.40 14.58
N PRO A 7 -1.13 -1.31 13.96
CA PRO A 7 -2.47 -0.96 13.50
C PRO A 7 -3.42 -0.50 14.61
N GLN A 8 -3.27 -1.03 15.81
CA GLN A 8 -4.11 -0.63 16.95
C GLN A 8 -3.81 0.80 17.38
N THR A 9 -2.54 1.17 17.42
CA THR A 9 -2.11 2.52 17.75
C THR A 9 -2.63 3.52 16.72
N ARG A 10 -2.55 3.17 15.43
CA ARG A 10 -3.09 4.00 14.35
C ARG A 10 -4.59 4.20 14.51
N ALA A 11 -5.33 3.13 14.71
CA ALA A 11 -6.78 3.18 14.84
C ALA A 11 -7.19 4.03 16.05
N ARG A 12 -6.49 3.88 17.15
CA ARG A 12 -6.76 4.66 18.38
C ARG A 12 -6.49 6.13 18.15
N ALA A 13 -5.37 6.48 17.52
CA ALA A 13 -5.01 7.86 17.25
C ALA A 13 -6.06 8.54 16.36
N VAL A 14 -6.46 7.87 15.29
CA VAL A 14 -7.49 8.39 14.39
C VAL A 14 -8.82 8.58 15.13
N ARG A 15 -9.21 7.59 15.93
CA ARG A 15 -10.46 7.67 16.71
C ARG A 15 -10.45 8.86 17.67
N LEU A 16 -9.34 9.07 18.36
CA LEU A 16 -9.22 10.20 19.29
C LEU A 16 -9.44 11.55 18.59
N VAL A 17 -8.88 11.72 17.41
CA VAL A 17 -9.08 12.96 16.65
C VAL A 17 -10.55 13.10 16.24
N LEU A 18 -11.13 12.05 15.69
CA LEU A 18 -12.51 12.10 15.16
C LEU A 18 -13.53 12.32 16.30
N GLU A 19 -13.30 11.75 17.46
CA GLU A 19 -14.20 11.90 18.61
C GLU A 19 -14.09 13.28 19.24
N HIS A 20 -12.93 13.91 19.20
CA HIS A 20 -12.67 15.16 19.91
C HIS A 20 -12.48 16.37 19.01
N ARG A 21 -12.67 16.23 17.70
CA ARG A 21 -12.42 17.36 16.80
C ARG A 21 -13.32 18.57 17.05
N ASP A 22 -14.52 18.33 17.60
CA ASP A 22 -15.43 19.43 17.93
C ASP A 22 -15.00 20.22 19.18
N ASP A 23 -14.07 19.66 19.95
CA ASP A 23 -13.51 20.32 21.12
C ASP A 23 -12.43 21.36 20.75
N TYR A 24 -12.05 21.43 19.48
CA TYR A 24 -10.99 22.29 18.98
C TYR A 24 -11.53 23.22 17.89
N PRO A 25 -10.85 24.38 17.68
CA PRO A 25 -11.31 25.34 16.67
C PRO A 25 -11.27 24.81 15.23
N SER A 26 -10.42 23.81 14.97
CA SER A 26 -10.28 23.23 13.63
C SER A 26 -9.84 21.78 13.73
N GLU A 27 -9.99 21.03 12.66
CA GLU A 27 -9.48 19.65 12.58
C GLU A 27 -7.96 19.63 12.76
N TRP A 28 -7.27 20.58 12.14
CA TRP A 28 -5.81 20.66 12.27
C TRP A 28 -5.37 20.89 13.71
N ALA A 29 -6.11 21.71 14.47
CA ALA A 29 -5.84 21.91 15.88
C ALA A 29 -6.01 20.64 16.68
N ALA A 30 -7.04 19.86 16.39
CA ALA A 30 -7.27 18.56 17.03
C ALA A 30 -6.13 17.58 16.68
N ILE A 31 -5.74 17.51 15.43
CA ILE A 31 -4.65 16.64 14.96
C ILE A 31 -3.34 17.00 15.68
N THR A 32 -3.03 18.28 15.76
CA THR A 32 -1.81 18.77 16.42
C THR A 32 -1.80 18.40 17.89
N ALA A 33 -2.92 18.60 18.58
CA ALA A 33 -3.03 18.30 20.01
C ALA A 33 -2.87 16.82 20.30
N VAL A 34 -3.54 15.97 19.53
CA VAL A 34 -3.49 14.51 19.72
C VAL A 34 -2.10 13.97 19.35
N SER A 35 -1.53 14.43 18.25
CA SER A 35 -0.20 13.97 17.83
C SER A 35 0.85 14.30 18.87
N LYS A 36 0.76 15.48 19.46
CA LYS A 36 1.68 15.90 20.50
C LYS A 36 1.59 15.00 21.74
N ARG A 37 0.38 14.62 22.13
CA ARG A 37 0.17 13.71 23.26
C ARG A 37 0.73 12.32 23.00
N LEU A 38 0.62 11.84 21.76
CA LEU A 38 1.04 10.49 21.39
C LEU A 38 2.49 10.43 20.94
N GLY A 39 3.19 11.56 20.90
CA GLY A 39 4.60 11.58 20.51
C GLY A 39 4.84 11.30 19.04
N MET A 40 3.90 11.69 18.18
CA MET A 40 4.04 11.53 16.74
C MET A 40 3.91 12.86 16.03
N THR A 41 4.24 12.93 14.75
CA THR A 41 4.09 14.15 13.97
C THR A 41 2.65 14.35 13.56
N ALA A 42 2.22 15.61 13.47
CA ALA A 42 0.87 15.93 12.99
C ALA A 42 0.64 15.47 11.56
N GLU A 43 1.67 15.54 10.73
CA GLU A 43 1.60 15.07 9.34
C GLU A 43 1.30 13.58 9.25
N THR A 44 1.93 12.77 10.09
CA THR A 44 1.66 11.33 10.13
C THR A 44 0.21 11.06 10.50
N LEU A 45 -0.28 11.72 11.54
CA LEU A 45 -1.65 11.53 12.00
C LEU A 45 -2.65 12.04 10.95
N ARG A 46 -2.38 13.17 10.31
CA ARG A 46 -3.22 13.70 9.23
C ARG A 46 -3.34 12.70 8.08
N SER A 47 -2.22 12.09 7.69
CA SER A 47 -2.21 11.12 6.60
C SER A 47 -3.06 9.88 6.96
N TRP A 48 -3.02 9.42 8.19
CA TRP A 48 -3.85 8.30 8.65
C TRP A 48 -5.33 8.64 8.61
N ILE A 49 -5.69 9.85 9.04
CA ILE A 49 -7.08 10.29 9.04
C ILE A 49 -7.60 10.39 7.61
N ARG A 50 -6.80 10.94 6.70
CA ARG A 50 -7.15 11.04 5.30
C ARG A 50 -7.38 9.66 4.68
N GLN A 51 -6.50 8.70 4.99
CA GLN A 51 -6.66 7.34 4.49
C GLN A 51 -7.91 6.68 5.05
N GLN A 52 -8.22 6.91 6.32
CA GLN A 52 -9.44 6.39 6.93
C GLN A 52 -10.68 6.95 6.25
N GLN A 53 -10.67 8.23 5.91
CA GLN A 53 -11.79 8.85 5.19
C GLN A 53 -11.98 8.25 3.80
N VAL A 54 -10.88 7.93 3.12
CA VAL A 54 -10.95 7.26 1.82
C VAL A 54 -11.52 5.85 1.99
N ASP A 55 -11.03 5.11 2.97
CA ASP A 55 -11.49 3.74 3.24
C ASP A 55 -12.96 3.69 3.63
N ASP A 56 -13.45 4.72 4.30
CA ASP A 56 -14.86 4.83 4.70
C ASP A 56 -15.77 5.36 3.58
N GLY A 57 -15.18 5.74 2.44
CA GLY A 57 -15.94 6.27 1.31
C GLY A 57 -16.28 7.76 1.41
N ASP A 58 -15.79 8.44 2.43
CA ASP A 58 -16.09 9.87 2.65
C ASP A 58 -15.22 10.79 1.79
N ARG A 59 -14.22 10.24 1.14
CA ARG A 59 -13.27 11.00 0.34
C ARG A 59 -12.80 10.16 -0.84
N ASP A 60 -12.65 10.78 -1.99
CA ASP A 60 -12.11 10.11 -3.18
C ASP A 60 -10.65 9.77 -2.98
N GLY A 61 -10.26 8.62 -3.49
CA GLY A 61 -8.89 8.14 -3.42
C GLY A 61 -8.83 6.63 -3.50
N VAL A 62 -7.61 6.09 -3.45
CA VAL A 62 -7.39 4.65 -3.48
C VAL A 62 -7.45 4.12 -2.05
N SER A 63 -8.42 3.25 -1.77
CA SER A 63 -8.54 2.64 -0.46
C SER A 63 -7.34 1.74 -0.15
N SER A 64 -7.13 1.45 1.13
CA SER A 64 -6.07 0.54 1.57
C SER A 64 -6.26 -0.85 0.95
N ALA A 65 -7.50 -1.33 0.87
CA ALA A 65 -7.80 -2.61 0.25
C ALA A 65 -7.47 -2.60 -1.24
N ALA A 66 -7.87 -1.55 -1.96
CA ALA A 66 -7.56 -1.43 -3.38
C ALA A 66 -6.06 -1.33 -3.64
N ALA A 67 -5.33 -0.58 -2.80
CA ALA A 67 -3.88 -0.48 -2.91
C ALA A 67 -3.21 -1.85 -2.71
N ALA A 68 -3.68 -2.63 -1.74
CA ALA A 68 -3.16 -3.97 -1.51
C ALA A 68 -3.43 -4.89 -2.70
N GLU A 69 -4.62 -4.79 -3.29
CA GLU A 69 -4.98 -5.57 -4.48
C GLU A 69 -4.11 -5.19 -5.67
N ILE A 70 -3.88 -3.90 -5.88
CA ILE A 70 -3.00 -3.43 -6.95
C ILE A 70 -1.59 -3.99 -6.79
N ARG A 71 -1.05 -3.97 -5.56
CA ARG A 71 0.28 -4.54 -5.29
C ARG A 71 0.32 -6.03 -5.58
N ALA A 72 -0.71 -6.76 -5.18
CA ALA A 72 -0.80 -8.19 -5.43
C ALA A 72 -0.85 -8.51 -6.92
N LEU A 73 -1.64 -7.74 -7.67
CA LEU A 73 -1.76 -7.90 -9.13
C LEU A 73 -0.44 -7.58 -9.84
N LYS A 74 0.26 -6.54 -9.39
CA LYS A 74 1.57 -6.21 -9.96
C LYS A 74 2.59 -7.32 -9.73
N ARG A 75 2.60 -7.92 -8.54
CA ARG A 75 3.47 -9.07 -8.26
C ARG A 75 3.11 -10.24 -9.15
N ARG A 76 1.82 -10.53 -9.28
CA ARG A 76 1.35 -11.63 -10.13
C ARG A 76 1.75 -11.42 -11.58
N ASN A 77 1.62 -10.18 -12.08
CA ASN A 77 2.04 -9.86 -13.44
C ASN A 77 3.54 -10.09 -13.63
N ALA A 78 4.36 -9.67 -12.67
CA ALA A 78 5.81 -9.86 -12.75
C ALA A 78 6.17 -11.34 -12.78
N GLU A 79 5.50 -12.16 -11.95
CA GLU A 79 5.70 -13.62 -11.95
C GLU A 79 5.31 -14.24 -13.28
N LEU A 80 4.18 -13.82 -13.84
CA LEU A 80 3.71 -14.35 -15.13
C LEU A 80 4.65 -13.95 -16.26
N GLU A 81 5.12 -12.72 -16.27
CA GLU A 81 6.09 -12.26 -17.28
C GLU A 81 7.39 -13.05 -17.18
N GLN A 82 7.86 -13.31 -15.97
CA GLN A 82 9.05 -14.14 -15.75
C GLN A 82 8.84 -15.56 -16.28
N THR A 83 7.67 -16.14 -16.02
CA THR A 83 7.32 -17.47 -16.53
C THR A 83 7.32 -17.49 -18.05
N ILE A 84 6.75 -16.47 -18.68
CA ILE A 84 6.74 -16.35 -20.14
C ILE A 84 8.16 -16.28 -20.70
N ASP A 85 9.03 -15.49 -20.07
CA ASP A 85 10.41 -15.35 -20.49
C ASP A 85 11.16 -16.69 -20.40
N ILE A 86 10.93 -17.44 -19.31
CA ILE A 86 11.51 -18.75 -19.11
C ILE A 86 11.03 -19.72 -20.20
N LEU A 87 9.72 -19.72 -20.48
CA LEU A 87 9.14 -20.59 -21.51
C LEU A 87 9.67 -20.25 -22.90
N LYS A 88 9.82 -18.95 -23.21
CA LYS A 88 10.39 -18.52 -24.48
C LYS A 88 11.84 -18.99 -24.62
N ALA A 89 12.62 -18.87 -23.56
CA ALA A 89 14.00 -19.33 -23.55
C ALA A 89 14.08 -20.83 -23.75
N ALA A 90 13.22 -21.59 -23.07
CA ALA A 90 13.16 -23.05 -23.21
C ALA A 90 12.75 -23.46 -24.62
N THR A 91 11.77 -22.79 -25.21
CA THR A 91 11.32 -23.04 -26.58
C THR A 91 12.46 -22.78 -27.57
N SER A 92 13.16 -21.68 -27.43
CA SER A 92 14.30 -21.37 -28.29
C SER A 92 15.40 -22.42 -28.17
N PHE A 93 15.63 -22.88 -26.93
CA PHE A 93 16.59 -23.95 -26.70
C PHE A 93 16.19 -25.23 -27.42
N PHE A 94 14.94 -25.66 -27.30
CA PHE A 94 14.44 -26.86 -27.96
C PHE A 94 14.50 -26.76 -29.49
N VAL A 95 14.17 -25.62 -30.05
CA VAL A 95 14.27 -25.37 -31.49
C VAL A 95 15.71 -25.54 -31.95
N ARG A 96 16.65 -24.97 -31.20
CA ARG A 96 18.07 -25.07 -31.51
C ARG A 96 18.56 -26.51 -31.46
N GLU A 97 18.17 -27.25 -30.40
CA GLU A 97 18.55 -28.66 -30.24
C GLU A 97 17.98 -29.54 -31.32
N SER A 98 16.81 -29.23 -31.86
CA SER A 98 16.15 -30.00 -32.89
C SER A 98 16.61 -29.64 -34.29
N ASP A 99 17.37 -28.56 -34.49
CA ASP A 99 17.83 -28.16 -35.80
C ASP A 99 18.98 -29.06 -36.25
N PRO A 100 18.84 -29.77 -37.36
CA PRO A 100 19.93 -30.64 -37.86
C PRO A 100 21.24 -29.91 -38.11
N ARG A 101 21.21 -28.62 -38.40
CA ARG A 101 22.41 -27.84 -38.67
C ARG A 101 23.24 -27.61 -37.43
N ASN A 102 22.64 -27.70 -36.24
CA ASN A 102 23.33 -27.51 -34.98
C ASN A 102 23.84 -28.82 -34.38
N ARG A 103 23.51 -29.91 -35.00
CA ARG A 103 23.99 -31.21 -34.56
C ARG A 103 25.42 -31.45 -34.98
N ARG A 104 26.18 -31.97 -34.05
CA ARG A 104 27.54 -32.40 -34.31
C ARG A 104 27.75 -33.84 -33.89
#